data_95d69c6060f7f3b08ecef607a571fda1
#
_entry.id   95d69c6060f7f3b08ecef607a571fda1
#
_cell.length_a   1.000
_cell.length_b   1.000
_cell.length_c   1.000
_cell.angle_alpha   90.00
_cell.angle_beta   90.00
_cell.angle_gamma   90.00
#
_symmetry.space_group_name_H-M   'P 1'
#
loop_
_entity.id
_entity.type
_entity.pdbx_description
1 polymer ?
#
loop_
_entity_poly.entity_id
_entity_poly.type
_entity_poly.pdbx_seq_one_letter_code
_entity_poly.pdbx_strand_id
1 'polypeptide(L)'
;MTLATIFLSETVGTAMLLLLGAGVVANNILPKNKGEGTGFLMVNFGWGLAVFAGVLVSYKSGGHLNPAVTLGIVASGATEFVKGIPVDIMSILTYISAQLVGAFIGAVLAWLAYKKQFDGDAPEGFKLGVFSTGPEVRDPVWNTITDRPK
;
A
#
# COMPACT_ATOMS: atom_id res chain seq x y z
N MET A 1 24.05 -4.41 9.20
CA MET A 1 22.84 -4.79 8.41
C MET A 1 23.19 -4.70 6.92
N THR A 2 22.51 -5.42 6.01
CA THR A 2 22.80 -5.41 4.58
C THR A 2 21.63 -4.87 3.77
N LEU A 3 21.88 -4.33 2.58
CA LEU A 3 20.82 -3.88 1.67
C LEU A 3 19.86 -5.03 1.28
N ALA A 4 20.37 -6.27 1.20
CA ALA A 4 19.51 -7.44 0.97
C ALA A 4 18.50 -7.66 2.13
N THR A 5 18.93 -7.44 3.37
CA THR A 5 18.03 -7.51 4.53
C THR A 5 16.96 -6.42 4.45
N ILE A 6 17.35 -5.20 4.06
CA ILE A 6 16.41 -4.08 3.85
C ILE A 6 15.41 -4.43 2.76
N PHE A 7 15.90 -4.89 1.59
CA PHE A 7 15.05 -5.25 0.46
C PHE A 7 13.99 -6.30 0.86
N LEU A 8 14.40 -7.39 1.50
CA LEU A 8 13.46 -8.42 1.95
C LEU A 8 12.47 -7.91 2.99
N SER A 9 12.94 -7.12 3.95
CA SER A 9 12.12 -6.57 5.03
C SER A 9 11.04 -5.63 4.47
N GLU A 10 11.41 -4.67 3.62
CA GLU A 10 10.46 -3.75 2.98
C GLU A 10 9.50 -4.48 2.03
N THR A 11 10.00 -5.47 1.26
CA THR A 11 9.14 -6.27 0.37
C THR A 11 8.05 -7.00 1.15
N VAL A 12 8.41 -7.71 2.23
CA VAL A 12 7.44 -8.45 3.05
C VAL A 12 6.49 -7.51 3.76
N GLY A 13 7.00 -6.41 4.34
CA GLY A 13 6.18 -5.43 5.03
C GLY A 13 5.18 -4.75 4.11
N THR A 14 5.62 -4.31 2.92
CA THR A 14 4.74 -3.66 1.95
C THR A 14 3.74 -4.66 1.34
N ALA A 15 4.15 -5.91 1.11
CA ALA A 15 3.22 -6.95 0.67
C ALA A 15 2.12 -7.20 1.71
N MET A 16 2.47 -7.27 3.00
CA MET A 16 1.51 -7.39 4.10
C MET A 16 0.56 -6.19 4.14
N LEU A 17 1.10 -4.97 4.03
CA LEU A 17 0.32 -3.74 4.00
C LEU A 17 -0.73 -3.77 2.88
N LEU A 18 -0.32 -4.08 1.64
CA LEU A 18 -1.23 -4.11 0.49
C LEU A 18 -2.22 -5.27 0.52
N LEU A 19 -1.78 -6.46 0.95
CA LEU A 19 -2.67 -7.61 1.12
C LEU A 19 -3.84 -7.27 2.07
N LEU A 20 -3.53 -6.75 3.24
CA LEU A 20 -4.56 -6.46 4.25
C LEU A 20 -5.35 -5.19 3.90
N GLY A 21 -4.69 -4.13 3.45
CA GLY A 21 -5.32 -2.86 3.10
C GLY A 21 -6.24 -2.98 1.88
N ALA A 22 -5.77 -3.53 0.76
CA ALA A 22 -6.63 -3.80 -0.39
C ALA A 22 -7.70 -4.85 -0.06
N GLY A 23 -7.37 -5.82 0.80
CA GLY A 23 -8.32 -6.83 1.28
C GLY A 23 -9.51 -6.24 2.03
N VAL A 24 -9.30 -5.28 2.94
CA VAL A 24 -10.40 -4.62 3.64
C VAL A 24 -11.26 -3.77 2.70
N VAL A 25 -10.65 -3.12 1.70
CA VAL A 25 -11.41 -2.39 0.68
C VAL A 25 -12.25 -3.36 -0.16
N ALA A 26 -11.64 -4.44 -0.65
CA ALA A 26 -12.37 -5.47 -1.40
C ALA A 26 -13.55 -6.03 -0.61
N ASN A 27 -13.36 -6.30 0.70
CA ASN A 27 -14.41 -6.79 1.57
C ASN A 27 -15.56 -5.78 1.74
N ASN A 28 -15.25 -4.49 1.74
CA ASN A 28 -16.26 -3.43 1.91
C ASN A 28 -17.04 -3.11 0.63
N ILE A 29 -16.38 -3.10 -0.55
CA ILE A 29 -17.01 -2.59 -1.78
C ILE A 29 -17.38 -3.64 -2.81
N LEU A 30 -16.72 -4.82 -2.82
CA LEU A 30 -17.10 -5.88 -3.75
C LEU A 30 -18.35 -6.61 -3.25
N PRO A 31 -19.31 -6.95 -4.14
CA PRO A 31 -20.54 -7.62 -3.75
C PRO A 31 -20.31 -9.04 -3.23
N LYS A 32 -21.28 -9.51 -2.45
CA LYS A 32 -21.31 -10.86 -1.84
C LYS A 32 -20.19 -11.12 -0.82
N ASN A 33 -19.68 -10.08 -0.19
CA ASN A 33 -18.82 -10.15 0.97
C ASN A 33 -19.60 -9.87 2.25
N LYS A 34 -19.15 -10.45 3.37
CA LYS A 34 -19.80 -10.21 4.68
C LYS A 34 -19.62 -8.78 5.18
N GLY A 35 -18.59 -8.09 4.73
CA GLY A 35 -18.32 -6.70 5.06
C GLY A 35 -18.84 -5.69 4.02
N GLU A 36 -19.64 -6.14 3.04
CA GLU A 36 -20.20 -5.27 2.01
C GLU A 36 -21.02 -4.13 2.64
N GLY A 37 -20.68 -2.88 2.28
CA GLY A 37 -21.41 -1.71 2.74
C GLY A 37 -21.22 -1.33 4.22
N THR A 38 -20.27 -1.93 4.94
CA THR A 38 -20.02 -1.58 6.37
C THR A 38 -19.45 -0.18 6.56
N GLY A 39 -19.00 0.44 5.47
CA GLY A 39 -18.64 1.85 5.45
C GLY A 39 -17.16 2.13 5.66
N PHE A 40 -16.81 3.41 5.52
CA PHE A 40 -15.44 3.89 5.45
C PHE A 40 -14.67 3.75 6.79
N LEU A 41 -15.38 3.65 7.91
CA LEU A 41 -14.76 3.43 9.21
C LEU A 41 -14.02 2.09 9.27
N MET A 42 -14.62 1.02 8.75
CA MET A 42 -13.98 -0.29 8.66
C MET A 42 -12.72 -0.23 7.78
N VAL A 43 -12.79 0.50 6.66
CA VAL A 43 -11.66 0.69 5.75
C VAL A 43 -10.51 1.42 6.44
N ASN A 44 -10.79 2.49 7.17
CA ASN A 44 -9.76 3.26 7.90
C ASN A 44 -9.07 2.42 8.97
N PHE A 45 -9.84 1.71 9.80
CA PHE A 45 -9.25 0.81 10.80
C PHE A 45 -8.47 -0.33 10.15
N GLY A 46 -8.98 -0.91 9.05
CA GLY A 46 -8.32 -1.96 8.31
C GLY A 46 -6.96 -1.51 7.76
N TRP A 47 -6.89 -0.33 7.14
CA TRP A 47 -5.63 0.25 6.68
C TRP A 47 -4.67 0.57 7.84
N GLY A 48 -5.17 1.13 8.95
CA GLY A 48 -4.34 1.38 10.12
C GLY A 48 -3.71 0.10 10.68
N LEU A 49 -4.50 -0.98 10.80
CA LEU A 49 -4.00 -2.28 11.24
C LEU A 49 -3.07 -2.93 10.20
N ALA A 50 -3.31 -2.71 8.91
CA ALA A 50 -2.44 -3.19 7.84
C ALA A 50 -1.05 -2.51 7.89
N VAL A 51 -1.00 -1.19 8.13
CA VAL A 51 0.26 -0.47 8.38
C VAL A 51 0.95 -1.03 9.61
N PHE A 52 0.25 -1.19 10.72
CA PHE A 52 0.80 -1.75 11.95
C PHE A 52 1.42 -3.14 11.73
N ALA A 53 0.68 -4.05 11.08
CA ALA A 53 1.18 -5.39 10.77
C ALA A 53 2.41 -5.34 9.83
N GLY A 54 2.37 -4.48 8.80
CA GLY A 54 3.49 -4.26 7.88
C GLY A 54 4.74 -3.79 8.60
N VAL A 55 4.64 -2.81 9.49
CA VAL A 55 5.76 -2.30 10.29
C VAL A 55 6.32 -3.39 11.22
N LEU A 56 5.45 -4.18 11.86
CA LEU A 56 5.90 -5.26 12.74
C LEU A 56 6.76 -6.29 12.02
N VAL A 57 6.37 -6.71 10.80
CA VAL A 57 7.13 -7.72 10.05
C VAL A 57 8.37 -7.14 9.36
N SER A 58 8.44 -5.83 9.20
CA SER A 58 9.56 -5.11 8.56
C SER A 58 10.42 -4.30 9.53
N TYR A 59 10.39 -4.58 10.82
CA TYR A 59 11.10 -3.83 11.85
C TYR A 59 12.60 -3.68 11.59
N LYS A 60 13.22 -4.62 10.86
CA LYS A 60 14.65 -4.58 10.53
C LYS A 60 15.02 -3.43 9.59
N SER A 61 14.11 -3.03 8.70
CA SER A 61 14.32 -1.91 7.79
C SER A 61 13.90 -0.55 8.38
N GLY A 62 13.25 -0.56 9.54
CA GLY A 62 12.55 0.60 10.09
C GLY A 62 11.12 0.75 9.59
N GLY A 63 10.66 -0.16 8.71
CA GLY A 63 9.26 -0.24 8.28
C GLY A 63 8.77 0.99 7.54
N HIS A 64 9.49 1.45 6.53
CA HIS A 64 9.05 2.61 5.72
C HIS A 64 7.78 2.30 4.94
N LEU A 65 7.74 1.15 4.24
CA LEU A 65 6.59 0.62 3.49
C LEU A 65 6.02 1.55 2.40
N ASN A 66 6.62 2.72 2.21
CA ASN A 66 6.12 3.76 1.34
C ASN A 66 7.27 4.63 0.83
N PRO A 67 7.39 4.84 -0.49
CA PRO A 67 8.41 5.73 -1.06
C PRO A 67 8.37 7.15 -0.48
N ALA A 68 7.19 7.67 -0.16
CA ALA A 68 7.05 9.00 0.43
C ALA A 68 7.67 9.08 1.84
N VAL A 69 7.58 8.01 2.63
CA VAL A 69 8.25 7.93 3.94
C VAL A 69 9.75 7.91 3.76
N THR A 70 10.26 7.09 2.83
CA THR A 70 11.69 7.01 2.52
C THR A 70 12.23 8.38 2.10
N LEU A 71 11.55 9.07 1.18
CA LEU A 71 11.94 10.41 0.73
C LEU A 71 11.78 11.47 1.82
N GLY A 72 10.78 11.35 2.69
CA GLY A 72 10.60 12.22 3.84
C GLY A 72 11.77 12.14 4.82
N ILE A 73 12.30 10.95 5.06
CA ILE A 73 13.49 10.75 5.90
C ILE A 73 14.74 11.37 5.23
N VAL A 74 14.89 11.22 3.91
CA VAL A 74 15.95 11.91 3.15
C VAL A 74 15.85 13.42 3.33
N ALA A 75 14.65 13.97 3.16
CA ALA A 75 14.40 15.40 3.27
C ALA A 75 14.59 15.95 4.70
N SER A 76 14.48 15.12 5.72
CA SER A 76 14.74 15.51 7.12
C SER A 76 16.23 15.71 7.44
N GLY A 77 17.13 15.34 6.52
CA GLY A 77 18.57 15.43 6.73
C GLY A 77 19.14 14.29 7.59
N ALA A 78 18.40 13.18 7.75
CA ALA A 78 18.91 12.00 8.42
C ALA A 78 20.15 11.45 7.71
N THR A 79 21.14 10.99 8.45
CA THR A 79 22.38 10.40 7.88
C THR A 79 22.29 8.89 7.69
N GLU A 80 21.39 8.23 8.41
CA GLU A 80 21.12 6.80 8.29
C GLU A 80 19.59 6.55 8.29
N PHE A 81 19.13 5.56 7.53
CA PHE A 81 17.74 5.07 7.58
C PHE A 81 17.53 4.21 8.83
N VAL A 82 18.46 3.29 9.06
CA VAL A 82 18.59 2.49 10.27
C VAL A 82 20.08 2.29 10.53
N LYS A 83 20.46 1.87 11.73
CA LYS A 83 21.86 1.69 12.12
C LYS A 83 22.66 0.86 11.10
N GLY A 84 23.65 1.50 10.49
CA GLY A 84 24.55 0.90 9.49
C GLY A 84 24.00 0.85 8.06
N ILE A 85 22.93 1.59 7.77
CA ILE A 85 22.40 1.80 6.41
C ILE A 85 22.37 3.31 6.15
N PRO A 86 23.35 3.85 5.42
CA PRO A 86 23.45 5.29 5.16
C PRO A 86 22.30 5.78 4.25
N VAL A 87 21.98 7.05 4.35
CA VAL A 87 21.09 7.73 3.40
C VAL A 87 21.89 8.10 2.17
N ASP A 88 21.98 7.15 1.22
CA ASP A 88 22.61 7.31 -0.08
C ASP A 88 21.69 6.82 -1.21
N ILE A 89 22.09 7.05 -2.44
CA ILE A 89 21.27 6.71 -3.62
C ILE A 89 21.00 5.20 -3.71
N MET A 90 21.96 4.35 -3.33
CA MET A 90 21.81 2.91 -3.40
C MET A 90 20.79 2.41 -2.36
N SER A 91 20.86 2.93 -1.15
CA SER A 91 19.89 2.64 -0.10
C SER A 91 18.50 3.13 -0.48
N ILE A 92 18.36 4.37 -0.99
CA ILE A 92 17.07 4.93 -1.46
C ILE A 92 16.45 4.03 -2.53
N LEU A 93 17.22 3.66 -3.56
CA LEU A 93 16.73 2.78 -4.63
C LEU A 93 16.35 1.39 -4.11
N THR A 94 17.10 0.85 -3.13
CA THR A 94 16.79 -0.44 -2.50
C THR A 94 15.44 -0.38 -1.77
N TYR A 95 15.19 0.65 -0.97
CA TYR A 95 13.91 0.83 -0.29
C TYR A 95 12.76 0.94 -1.27
N ILE A 96 12.86 1.87 -2.23
CA ILE A 96 11.76 2.15 -3.18
C ILE A 96 11.47 0.92 -4.06
N SER A 97 12.50 0.24 -4.59
CA SER A 97 12.29 -0.95 -5.41
C SER A 97 11.67 -2.10 -4.61
N ALA A 98 12.10 -2.31 -3.37
CA ALA A 98 11.51 -3.31 -2.48
C ALA A 98 10.03 -3.04 -2.19
N GLN A 99 9.69 -1.77 -1.93
CA GLN A 99 8.31 -1.34 -1.69
C GLN A 99 7.43 -1.56 -2.92
N LEU A 100 7.90 -1.23 -4.12
CA LEU A 100 7.16 -1.46 -5.36
C LEU A 100 6.92 -2.96 -5.62
N VAL A 101 7.95 -3.80 -5.42
CA VAL A 101 7.83 -5.26 -5.55
C VAL A 101 6.86 -5.81 -4.49
N GLY A 102 6.98 -5.37 -3.25
CA GLY A 102 6.09 -5.75 -2.16
C GLY A 102 4.64 -5.36 -2.43
N ALA A 103 4.42 -4.12 -2.90
CA ALA A 103 3.09 -3.63 -3.24
C ALA A 103 2.44 -4.49 -4.34
N PHE A 104 3.19 -4.82 -5.38
CA PHE A 104 2.71 -5.70 -6.46
C PHE A 104 2.32 -7.08 -5.93
N ILE A 105 3.19 -7.71 -5.14
CA ILE A 105 2.92 -9.02 -4.54
C ILE A 105 1.68 -8.96 -3.65
N GLY A 106 1.58 -7.97 -2.76
CA GLY A 106 0.44 -7.81 -1.87
C GLY A 106 -0.88 -7.59 -2.61
N ALA A 107 -0.86 -6.79 -3.68
CA ALA A 107 -2.03 -6.56 -4.53
C ALA A 107 -2.48 -7.84 -5.26
N VAL A 108 -1.54 -8.64 -5.79
CA VAL A 108 -1.86 -9.94 -6.40
C VAL A 108 -2.45 -10.89 -5.39
N LEU A 109 -1.90 -10.96 -4.18
CA LEU A 109 -2.45 -11.82 -3.11
C LEU A 109 -3.85 -11.37 -2.68
N ALA A 110 -4.10 -10.08 -2.55
CA ALA A 110 -5.44 -9.54 -2.28
C ALA A 110 -6.42 -9.89 -3.40
N TRP A 111 -6.02 -9.71 -4.66
CA TRP A 111 -6.83 -10.10 -5.80
C TRP A 111 -7.15 -11.61 -5.79
N LEU A 112 -6.18 -12.47 -5.50
CA LEU A 112 -6.38 -13.91 -5.41
C LEU A 112 -7.36 -14.28 -4.28
N ALA A 113 -7.24 -13.63 -3.12
CA ALA A 113 -8.13 -13.86 -1.98
C ALA A 113 -9.60 -13.54 -2.29
N TYR A 114 -9.84 -12.51 -3.12
CA TYR A 114 -11.19 -12.06 -3.53
C TYR A 114 -11.51 -12.39 -4.99
N LYS A 115 -10.80 -13.34 -5.60
CA LYS A 115 -10.91 -13.64 -7.03
C LYS A 115 -12.34 -13.87 -7.50
N LYS A 116 -13.13 -14.62 -6.73
CA LYS A 116 -14.53 -14.92 -7.09
C LYS A 116 -15.41 -13.67 -7.13
N GLN A 117 -15.14 -12.70 -6.25
CA GLN A 117 -15.85 -11.43 -6.22
C GLN A 117 -15.41 -10.53 -7.39
N PHE A 118 -14.11 -10.55 -7.74
CA PHE A 118 -13.60 -9.84 -8.93
C PHE A 118 -14.12 -10.43 -10.25
N ASP A 119 -14.26 -11.75 -10.35
CA ASP A 119 -14.78 -12.44 -11.54
C ASP A 119 -16.32 -12.35 -11.65
N GLY A 120 -16.99 -11.93 -10.59
CA GLY A 120 -18.45 -11.79 -10.55
C GLY A 120 -18.94 -10.45 -11.13
N ASP A 121 -20.21 -10.15 -10.88
CA ASP A 121 -20.94 -8.99 -11.43
C ASP A 121 -20.63 -7.67 -10.71
N ALA A 122 -19.44 -7.54 -10.14
CA ALA A 122 -19.03 -6.28 -9.51
C ALA A 122 -18.87 -5.19 -10.57
N PRO A 123 -19.38 -3.96 -10.32
CA PRO A 123 -19.14 -2.81 -11.20
C PRO A 123 -17.64 -2.59 -11.40
N GLU A 124 -17.21 -2.24 -12.62
CA GLU A 124 -15.81 -2.04 -12.94
C GLU A 124 -15.15 -0.95 -12.06
N GLY A 125 -15.89 0.11 -11.73
CA GLY A 125 -15.42 1.14 -10.80
C GLY A 125 -15.11 0.61 -9.39
N PHE A 126 -15.82 -0.42 -8.92
CA PHE A 126 -15.56 -1.06 -7.63
C PHE A 126 -14.28 -1.92 -7.70
N LYS A 127 -14.11 -2.69 -8.78
CA LYS A 127 -12.90 -3.48 -9.00
C LYS A 127 -11.65 -2.59 -9.02
N LEU A 128 -11.73 -1.46 -9.75
CA LEU A 128 -10.66 -0.47 -9.76
C LEU A 128 -10.45 0.17 -8.38
N GLY A 129 -11.55 0.48 -7.67
CA GLY A 129 -11.53 1.12 -6.35
C GLY A 129 -10.82 0.31 -5.26
N VAL A 130 -10.64 -1.00 -5.43
CA VAL A 130 -9.86 -1.82 -4.50
C VAL A 130 -8.38 -1.41 -4.48
N PHE A 131 -7.83 -1.01 -5.63
CA PHE A 131 -6.42 -0.72 -5.81
C PHE A 131 -6.11 0.75 -6.11
N SER A 132 -7.13 1.58 -6.24
CA SER A 132 -6.99 3.01 -6.50
C SER A 132 -8.02 3.82 -5.75
N THR A 133 -7.72 5.09 -5.52
CA THR A 133 -8.65 6.05 -4.93
C THR A 133 -8.98 7.14 -5.94
N GLY A 134 -10.20 7.67 -5.88
CA GLY A 134 -10.64 8.82 -6.67
C GLY A 134 -11.33 9.84 -5.77
N PRO A 135 -11.40 11.12 -6.17
CA PRO A 135 -12.10 12.14 -5.41
C PRO A 135 -13.61 11.86 -5.42
N GLU A 136 -14.24 11.96 -4.26
CA GLU A 136 -15.69 11.80 -4.12
C GLU A 136 -16.44 12.98 -4.76
N VAL A 137 -15.92 14.19 -4.58
CA VAL A 137 -16.45 15.40 -5.18
C VAL A 137 -15.59 15.78 -6.38
N ARG A 138 -16.20 15.83 -7.57
CA ARG A 138 -15.52 16.24 -8.79
C ARG A 138 -15.50 17.76 -8.91
N ASP A 139 -14.33 18.35 -8.78
CA ASP A 139 -14.08 19.77 -9.08
C ASP A 139 -13.23 19.87 -10.36
N PRO A 140 -13.73 20.59 -11.42
CA PRO A 140 -13.01 20.69 -12.69
C PRO A 140 -11.62 21.29 -12.58
N VAL A 141 -11.38 22.16 -11.59
CA VAL A 141 -10.08 22.82 -11.39
C VAL A 141 -9.10 21.91 -10.65
N TRP A 142 -9.53 21.34 -9.53
CA TRP A 142 -8.67 20.51 -8.69
C TRP A 142 -8.50 19.07 -9.23
N ASN A 143 -9.53 18.52 -9.87
CA ASN A 143 -9.47 17.18 -10.44
C ASN A 143 -8.62 17.10 -11.71
N THR A 144 -8.35 18.21 -12.39
CA THR A 144 -7.39 18.25 -13.50
C THR A 144 -5.97 17.88 -13.05
N ILE A 145 -5.66 18.08 -11.76
CA ILE A 145 -4.36 17.73 -11.16
C ILE A 145 -4.34 16.27 -10.65
N THR A 146 -5.51 15.74 -10.27
CA THR A 146 -5.62 14.44 -9.56
C THR A 146 -6.38 13.36 -10.32
N ASP A 147 -7.17 13.73 -11.32
CA ASP A 147 -8.08 12.82 -12.03
C ASP A 147 -7.67 12.64 -13.49
N ARG A 148 -7.69 11.40 -13.96
CA ARG A 148 -7.58 11.11 -15.38
C ARG A 148 -8.95 11.31 -16.05
N PRO A 149 -9.02 11.90 -17.24
CA PRO A 149 -10.26 11.87 -17.99
C PRO A 149 -10.68 10.42 -18.24
N LYS A 150 -11.98 10.15 -18.04
CA LYS A 150 -12.58 8.88 -18.41
C LYS A 150 -12.58 8.72 -19.92
#